data_f30c9be614027733e39bd30300765923
#
_entry.id   f30c9be614027733e39bd30300765923
#
_cell.length_a   1.000
_cell.length_b   1.000
_cell.length_c   1.000
_cell.angle_alpha   90.00
_cell.angle_beta   90.00
_cell.angle_gamma   90.00
#
_symmetry.space_group_name_H-M   'P 1'
#
loop_
_entity.id
_entity.type
_entity.pdbx_description
1 polymer ?
#
loop_
_entity_poly.entity_id
_entity_poly.type
_entity_poly.pdbx_seq_one_letter_code
_entity_poly.pdbx_strand_id
1 'polypeptide(L)'
;MSINVKETQIVTSDKKILHLGDYSGNVLLIVNVASYCGFTTQYEDLQKLHDLYSEKGFKILAFPCNDFGNQEPDSLEEIKTFCSTKFNVKFDIFDKVHAKGDTTEPYTTLNKVEPEGDVEWNFEKFLIGKDSE
;
A
#
# COMPACT_ATOMS: atom_id res chain seq x y z
N MET A 1 5.61 10.85 -18.64
CA MET A 1 6.86 10.13 -18.45
C MET A 1 6.76 9.25 -17.23
N SER A 2 7.01 7.97 -17.37
CA SER A 2 6.94 7.03 -16.25
C SER A 2 8.23 7.07 -15.42
N ILE A 3 8.12 6.69 -14.14
CA ILE A 3 9.24 6.59 -13.23
C ILE A 3 9.44 5.11 -12.92
N ASN A 4 10.66 4.60 -13.07
CA ASN A 4 10.98 3.24 -12.68
C ASN A 4 11.21 3.22 -11.16
N VAL A 5 10.51 2.35 -10.45
CA VAL A 5 10.49 2.32 -8.98
C VAL A 5 11.17 1.08 -8.40
N LYS A 6 11.90 0.30 -9.21
CA LYS A 6 12.45 -0.98 -8.74
C LYS A 6 13.41 -0.86 -7.57
N GLU A 7 14.11 0.28 -7.43
CA GLU A 7 15.04 0.51 -6.33
C GLU A 7 14.36 1.08 -5.07
N THR A 8 13.05 1.35 -5.12
CA THR A 8 12.33 1.94 -4.01
C THR A 8 12.20 0.95 -2.86
N GLN A 9 12.67 1.36 -1.68
CA GLN A 9 12.61 0.52 -0.47
C GLN A 9 11.22 0.48 0.12
N ILE A 10 10.85 -0.68 0.65
CA ILE A 10 9.63 -0.87 1.44
C ILE A 10 10.00 -1.70 2.68
N VAL A 11 9.26 -1.50 3.77
CA VAL A 11 9.52 -2.19 5.03
C VAL A 11 8.35 -3.11 5.35
N THR A 12 8.63 -4.39 5.54
CA THR A 12 7.62 -5.39 5.88
C THR A 12 7.12 -5.21 7.31
N SER A 13 6.01 -5.89 7.65
CA SER A 13 5.45 -5.83 9.01
C SER A 13 6.40 -6.40 10.07
N ASP A 14 7.33 -7.27 9.68
CA ASP A 14 8.37 -7.80 10.59
C ASP A 14 9.70 -7.03 10.47
N LYS A 15 9.66 -5.81 9.93
CA LYS A 15 10.79 -4.87 9.86
C LYS A 15 11.91 -5.26 8.91
N LYS A 16 11.65 -6.12 7.95
CA LYS A 16 12.60 -6.45 6.89
C LYS A 16 12.51 -5.44 5.77
N ILE A 17 13.64 -5.12 5.14
CA ILE A 17 13.71 -4.20 4.02
C ILE A 17 13.64 -5.00 2.71
N LEU A 18 12.67 -4.66 1.86
CA LEU A 18 12.56 -5.15 0.49
C LEU A 18 12.60 -3.96 -0.46
N HIS A 19 12.62 -4.24 -1.75
CA HIS A 19 12.51 -3.22 -2.79
C HIS A 19 11.31 -3.56 -3.67
N LEU A 20 10.68 -2.56 -4.28
CA LEU A 20 9.55 -2.82 -5.19
C LEU A 20 9.96 -3.71 -6.35
N GLY A 21 11.23 -3.62 -6.80
CA GLY A 21 11.76 -4.49 -7.85
C GLY A 21 11.79 -5.97 -7.47
N ASP A 22 11.73 -6.31 -6.20
CA ASP A 22 11.65 -7.71 -5.75
C ASP A 22 10.34 -8.37 -6.20
N TYR A 23 9.36 -7.56 -6.56
CA TYR A 23 8.07 -8.01 -7.10
C TYR A 23 8.00 -7.91 -8.64
N SER A 24 9.12 -7.67 -9.32
CA SER A 24 9.14 -7.55 -10.78
C SER A 24 8.51 -8.78 -11.44
N GLY A 25 7.78 -8.55 -12.52
CA GLY A 25 6.98 -9.59 -13.18
C GLY A 25 5.53 -9.61 -12.71
N ASN A 26 5.20 -8.85 -11.65
CA ASN A 26 3.84 -8.68 -11.18
C ASN A 26 3.36 -7.25 -11.40
N VAL A 27 2.07 -7.09 -11.64
CA VAL A 27 1.41 -5.79 -11.54
C VAL A 27 1.17 -5.53 -10.07
N LEU A 28 1.56 -4.35 -9.58
CA LEU A 28 1.41 -3.97 -8.17
C LEU A 28 0.35 -2.90 -8.01
N LEU A 29 -0.54 -3.11 -7.04
CA LEU A 29 -1.47 -2.07 -6.59
C LEU A 29 -1.02 -1.65 -5.20
N ILE A 30 -0.50 -0.43 -5.09
CA ILE A 30 -0.03 0.14 -3.83
C ILE A 30 -1.11 1.04 -3.28
N VAL A 31 -1.51 0.82 -2.03
CA VAL A 31 -2.61 1.54 -1.42
C VAL A 31 -2.27 1.90 0.02
N ASN A 32 -2.53 3.15 0.41
CA ASN A 32 -2.44 3.58 1.81
C ASN A 32 -3.78 3.31 2.48
N VAL A 33 -3.74 2.61 3.60
CA VAL A 33 -4.95 2.08 4.24
C VAL A 33 -5.15 2.64 5.64
N ALA A 34 -6.41 2.61 6.10
CA ALA A 34 -6.79 3.04 7.44
C ALA A 34 -7.94 2.21 7.97
N SER A 35 -7.99 2.03 9.29
CA SER A 35 -9.00 1.19 9.95
C SER A 35 -10.29 1.95 10.30
N TYR A 36 -10.25 3.28 10.37
CA TYR A 36 -11.37 4.10 10.85
C TYR A 36 -11.90 5.09 9.82
N CYS A 37 -11.60 4.88 8.53
CA CYS A 37 -12.05 5.74 7.45
C CYS A 37 -13.41 5.30 6.91
N GLY A 38 -14.20 6.24 6.37
CA GLY A 38 -15.43 5.89 5.63
C GLY A 38 -15.17 5.00 4.43
N PHE A 39 -13.93 5.03 3.88
CA PHE A 39 -13.52 4.17 2.76
C PHE A 39 -12.93 2.83 3.21
N THR A 40 -12.91 2.54 4.50
CA THR A 40 -12.32 1.28 5.03
C THR A 40 -13.01 0.04 4.44
N THR A 41 -14.28 0.15 4.07
CA THR A 41 -15.01 -0.92 3.38
C THR A 41 -14.37 -1.31 2.03
N GLN A 42 -13.49 -0.48 1.47
CA GLN A 42 -12.74 -0.84 0.25
C GLN A 42 -11.83 -2.05 0.47
N TYR A 43 -11.52 -2.42 1.71
CA TYR A 43 -10.82 -3.68 1.98
C TYR A 43 -11.53 -4.89 1.36
N GLU A 44 -12.85 -4.89 1.33
CA GLU A 44 -13.61 -5.98 0.70
C GLU A 44 -13.32 -6.09 -0.79
N ASP A 45 -13.34 -4.96 -1.49
CA ASP A 45 -13.06 -4.93 -2.93
C ASP A 45 -11.61 -5.27 -3.22
N LEU A 46 -10.68 -4.78 -2.40
CA LEU A 46 -9.27 -5.11 -2.54
C LEU A 46 -9.04 -6.62 -2.36
N GLN A 47 -9.70 -7.22 -1.37
CA GLN A 47 -9.57 -8.66 -1.16
C GLN A 47 -10.17 -9.46 -2.33
N LYS A 48 -11.25 -8.99 -2.94
CA LYS A 48 -11.82 -9.62 -4.14
C LYS A 48 -10.83 -9.58 -5.30
N LEU A 49 -10.15 -8.45 -5.50
CA LEU A 49 -9.11 -8.33 -6.52
C LEU A 49 -7.97 -9.30 -6.26
N HIS A 50 -7.54 -9.42 -5.01
CA HIS A 50 -6.50 -10.36 -4.61
C HIS A 50 -6.91 -11.80 -4.94
N ASP A 51 -8.14 -12.18 -4.58
CA ASP A 51 -8.65 -13.54 -4.83
C ASP A 51 -8.69 -13.86 -6.32
N LEU A 52 -9.06 -12.87 -7.16
CA LEU A 52 -9.19 -13.07 -8.60
C LEU A 52 -7.85 -13.11 -9.33
N TYR A 53 -6.87 -12.32 -8.90
CA TYR A 53 -5.68 -12.05 -9.72
C TYR A 53 -4.34 -12.40 -9.07
N SER A 54 -4.28 -12.75 -7.78
CA SER A 54 -2.99 -12.97 -7.10
C SER A 54 -2.15 -14.07 -7.75
N GLU A 55 -2.78 -15.09 -8.33
CA GLU A 55 -2.09 -16.18 -9.03
C GLU A 55 -1.77 -15.84 -10.48
N LYS A 56 -2.20 -14.67 -10.96
CA LYS A 56 -2.04 -14.23 -12.34
C LYS A 56 -1.01 -13.11 -12.49
N GLY A 57 -0.11 -12.97 -11.53
CA GLY A 57 0.92 -11.93 -11.56
C GLY A 57 0.43 -10.57 -11.07
N PHE A 58 -0.42 -10.55 -10.06
CA PHE A 58 -0.93 -9.33 -9.44
C PHE A 58 -0.73 -9.39 -7.93
N LYS A 59 -0.21 -8.31 -7.34
CA LYS A 59 -0.04 -8.21 -5.88
C LYS A 59 -0.59 -6.88 -5.38
N ILE A 60 -1.24 -6.91 -4.21
CA ILE A 60 -1.66 -5.71 -3.50
C ILE A 60 -0.70 -5.52 -2.33
N LEU A 61 -0.12 -4.31 -2.24
CA LEU A 61 0.77 -3.93 -1.15
C LEU A 61 0.09 -2.81 -0.38
N ALA A 62 -0.33 -3.10 0.85
CA ALA A 62 -1.08 -2.16 1.68
C ALA A 62 -0.17 -1.54 2.74
N PHE A 63 -0.18 -0.20 2.82
CA PHE A 63 0.66 0.57 3.74
C PHE A 63 -0.22 1.36 4.70
N PRO A 64 -0.35 0.94 5.97
CA PRO A 64 -1.12 1.71 6.95
C PRO A 64 -0.54 3.09 7.15
N CYS A 65 -1.40 4.11 7.17
CA CYS A 65 -0.98 5.50 7.26
C CYS A 65 -1.96 6.29 8.11
N ASN A 66 -1.46 7.02 9.12
CA ASN A 66 -2.28 7.82 10.03
C ASN A 66 -2.34 9.30 9.66
N ASP A 67 -1.81 9.68 8.47
CA ASP A 67 -1.69 11.10 8.08
C ASP A 67 -3.02 11.76 7.70
N PHE A 68 -4.07 10.99 7.50
CA PHE A 68 -5.35 11.49 6.99
C PHE A 68 -6.42 11.34 8.06
N GLY A 69 -6.69 12.42 8.79
CA GLY A 69 -7.73 12.44 9.81
C GLY A 69 -7.45 11.56 11.02
N ASN A 70 -6.21 11.15 11.24
CA ASN A 70 -5.83 10.24 12.32
C ASN A 70 -6.68 8.96 12.35
N GLN A 71 -6.98 8.41 11.17
CA GLN A 71 -7.87 7.25 11.04
C GLN A 71 -7.15 5.90 11.07
N GLU A 72 -5.84 5.90 11.35
CA GLU A 72 -5.03 4.69 11.56
C GLU A 72 -4.11 4.85 12.78
N PRO A 73 -4.65 5.12 13.99
CA PRO A 73 -3.81 5.38 15.17
C PRO A 73 -3.27 4.12 15.85
N ASP A 74 -3.82 2.95 15.52
CA ASP A 74 -3.51 1.71 16.22
C ASP A 74 -2.11 1.17 15.88
N SER A 75 -1.60 0.25 16.69
CA SER A 75 -0.37 -0.46 16.41
C SER A 75 -0.53 -1.34 15.17
N LEU A 76 0.59 -1.68 14.53
CA LEU A 76 0.58 -2.55 13.35
C LEU A 76 -0.08 -3.90 13.63
N GLU A 77 0.16 -4.49 14.82
CA GLU A 77 -0.48 -5.76 15.21
C GLU A 77 -1.99 -5.64 15.28
N GLU A 78 -2.49 -4.55 15.87
CA GLU A 78 -3.92 -4.28 15.95
C GLU A 78 -4.53 -4.07 14.56
N ILE A 79 -3.82 -3.38 13.67
CA ILE A 79 -4.24 -3.17 12.29
C ILE A 79 -4.35 -4.51 11.55
N LYS A 80 -3.34 -5.37 11.67
CA LYS A 80 -3.36 -6.68 11.02
C LYS A 80 -4.49 -7.56 11.56
N THR A 81 -4.73 -7.52 12.86
CA THR A 81 -5.85 -8.25 13.48
C THR A 81 -7.19 -7.73 12.96
N PHE A 82 -7.34 -6.40 12.87
CA PHE A 82 -8.54 -5.78 12.31
C PHE A 82 -8.80 -6.25 10.88
N CYS A 83 -7.77 -6.20 10.03
CA CYS A 83 -7.89 -6.59 8.63
C CYS A 83 -8.27 -8.07 8.47
N SER A 84 -7.64 -8.96 9.24
CA SER A 84 -7.92 -10.39 9.12
C SER A 84 -9.27 -10.76 9.71
N THR A 85 -9.66 -10.14 10.82
CA THR A 85 -10.90 -10.47 11.55
C THR A 85 -12.14 -9.87 10.87
N LYS A 86 -12.05 -8.60 10.46
CA LYS A 86 -13.19 -7.85 9.93
C LYS A 86 -13.39 -8.08 8.44
N PHE A 87 -12.33 -8.17 7.67
CA PHE A 87 -12.36 -8.22 6.21
C PHE A 87 -11.70 -9.45 5.60
N ASN A 88 -11.16 -10.34 6.42
CA ASN A 88 -10.48 -11.57 5.98
C ASN A 88 -9.40 -11.29 4.93
N VAL A 89 -8.61 -10.23 5.16
CA VAL A 89 -7.57 -9.78 4.23
C VAL A 89 -6.44 -10.80 4.14
N LYS A 90 -6.06 -11.17 2.91
CA LYS A 90 -4.98 -12.13 2.61
C LYS A 90 -3.80 -11.47 1.89
N PHE A 91 -3.94 -10.25 1.39
CA PHE A 91 -2.82 -9.55 0.75
C PHE A 91 -1.87 -8.97 1.80
N ASP A 92 -0.67 -8.57 1.35
CA ASP A 92 0.39 -8.14 2.26
C ASP A 92 0.13 -6.76 2.87
N ILE A 93 0.27 -6.67 4.19
CA ILE A 93 0.21 -5.41 4.93
C ILE A 93 1.62 -5.11 5.42
N PHE A 94 2.12 -3.94 5.03
CA PHE A 94 3.47 -3.49 5.33
C PHE A 94 3.49 -2.62 6.59
N ASP A 95 4.69 -2.17 6.97
CA ASP A 95 4.84 -1.28 8.11
C ASP A 95 4.16 0.06 7.85
N LYS A 96 3.79 0.76 8.92
CA LYS A 96 3.14 2.08 8.82
C LYS A 96 4.06 3.08 8.13
N VAL A 97 3.47 3.97 7.36
CA VAL A 97 4.21 4.97 6.57
C VAL A 97 3.62 6.36 6.74
N HIS A 98 4.34 7.36 6.23
CA HIS A 98 3.86 8.72 6.03
C HIS A 98 3.76 8.99 4.53
N ALA A 99 2.59 9.42 4.07
CA ALA A 99 2.29 9.61 2.65
C ALA A 99 2.16 11.07 2.24
N LYS A 100 2.24 12.01 3.20
CA LYS A 100 2.25 13.45 2.93
C LYS A 100 3.20 14.15 3.91
N GLY A 101 3.63 15.36 3.56
CA GLY A 101 4.58 16.12 4.37
C GLY A 101 5.95 15.46 4.33
N ASP A 102 6.48 15.09 5.50
CA ASP A 102 7.72 14.33 5.62
C ASP A 102 7.44 12.86 5.33
N THR A 103 7.43 12.50 4.06
CA THR A 103 7.05 11.16 3.60
C THR A 103 8.10 10.11 3.90
N THR A 104 7.65 8.85 4.03
CA THR A 104 8.52 7.68 4.02
C THR A 104 8.31 6.90 2.73
N GLU A 105 9.33 6.10 2.33
CA GLU A 105 9.15 5.26 1.16
C GLU A 105 8.06 4.21 1.42
N PRO A 106 7.28 3.79 0.43
CA PRO A 106 7.49 4.10 -1.00
C PRO A 106 6.95 5.46 -1.45
N TYR A 107 6.31 6.22 -0.57
CA TYR A 107 5.58 7.43 -0.97
C TYR A 107 6.49 8.60 -1.35
N THR A 108 7.71 8.65 -0.80
CA THR A 108 8.67 9.67 -1.23
C THR A 108 8.90 9.58 -2.75
N THR A 109 9.04 8.37 -3.28
CA THR A 109 9.20 8.15 -4.71
C THR A 109 7.88 8.25 -5.48
N LEU A 110 6.82 7.63 -4.97
CA LEU A 110 5.53 7.56 -5.67
C LEU A 110 4.89 8.95 -5.85
N ASN A 111 5.08 9.84 -4.88
CA ASN A 111 4.52 11.19 -4.95
C ASN A 111 5.18 12.04 -6.04
N LYS A 112 6.25 11.57 -6.67
CA LYS A 112 6.89 12.22 -7.82
C LYS A 112 6.28 11.80 -9.15
N VAL A 113 5.40 10.80 -9.17
CA VAL A 113 4.71 10.35 -10.38
C VAL A 113 3.64 11.38 -10.76
N GLU A 114 3.47 11.62 -12.05
CA GLU A 114 2.48 12.58 -12.55
C GLU A 114 1.03 12.13 -12.28
N PRO A 115 0.16 13.02 -11.79
CA PRO A 115 0.46 14.38 -11.33
C PRO A 115 1.23 14.38 -10.01
N GLU A 116 2.31 15.18 -9.94
CA GLU A 116 3.17 15.24 -8.77
C GLU A 116 2.44 15.84 -7.57
N GLY A 117 2.72 15.32 -6.39
CA GLY A 117 2.16 15.85 -5.14
C GLY A 117 1.91 14.76 -4.11
N ASP A 118 1.54 15.19 -2.91
CA ASP A 118 1.22 14.28 -1.82
C ASP A 118 -0.08 13.51 -2.08
N VAL A 119 -0.16 12.32 -1.49
CA VAL A 119 -1.44 11.57 -1.40
C VAL A 119 -2.46 12.47 -0.69
N GLU A 120 -3.68 12.49 -1.18
CA GLU A 120 -4.72 13.41 -0.72
C GLU A 120 -5.61 12.82 0.39
N TRP A 121 -5.79 11.50 0.41
CA TRP A 121 -6.63 10.84 1.42
C TRP A 121 -6.32 9.35 1.52
N ASN A 122 -6.98 8.67 2.46
CA ASN A 122 -6.89 7.22 2.65
C ASN A 122 -7.38 6.46 1.41
N PHE A 123 -6.80 5.30 1.16
CA PHE A 123 -7.15 4.40 0.07
C PHE A 123 -6.89 4.98 -1.33
N GLU A 124 -5.98 5.92 -1.45
CA GLU A 124 -5.46 6.33 -2.75
C GLU A 124 -4.54 5.23 -3.30
N LYS A 125 -4.57 5.01 -4.61
CA LYS A 125 -3.95 3.85 -5.23
C LYS A 125 -2.95 4.24 -6.30
N PHE A 126 -1.84 3.51 -6.34
CA PHE A 126 -0.85 3.58 -7.42
C PHE A 126 -0.76 2.22 -8.08
N LEU A 127 -0.85 2.19 -9.41
CA LEU A 127 -0.72 0.96 -10.18
C LEU A 127 0.65 0.93 -10.86
N ILE A 128 1.41 -0.13 -10.63
CA ILE A 128 2.76 -0.30 -11.16
C ILE A 128 2.78 -1.52 -12.07
N GLY A 129 3.30 -1.35 -13.29
CA GLY A 129 3.40 -2.42 -14.26
C GLY A 129 4.45 -3.48 -13.92
N LYS A 130 4.50 -4.54 -14.71
CA LYS A 130 5.41 -5.68 -14.50
C LYS A 130 6.89 -5.33 -14.59
N ASP A 131 7.21 -4.23 -15.23
CA ASP A 131 8.58 -3.71 -15.40
C ASP A 131 8.97 -2.68 -14.34
N SER A 132 8.21 -2.57 -13.26
CA SER A 132 8.42 -1.61 -12.16
C SER A 132 8.19 -0.15 -12.59
N GLU A 133 7.28 0.07 -13.51
CA GLU A 133 6.91 1.43 -13.96
C GLU A 133 5.42 1.77 -13.71
#